data_d3a20074b857fe27fab05b2b95eaa885
#
_entry.id   d3a20074b857fe27fab05b2b95eaa885
#
_cell.length_a   1.000
_cell.length_b   1.000
_cell.length_c   1.000
_cell.angle_alpha   90.00
_cell.angle_beta   90.00
_cell.angle_gamma   90.00
#
_symmetry.space_group_name_H-M   'P 1'
#
loop_
_entity.id
_entity.type
_entity.pdbx_description
1 polymer ?
#
loop_
_entity_poly.entity_id
_entity_poly.type
_entity_poly.pdbx_seq_one_letter_code
_entity_poly.pdbx_strand_id
1 'polypeptide(L)'
;MAFGLGVLLFALGIALSIALHEAGHLIAARMSGMRVRRYFIGFGPTLFSFRKGHTEYGLKAIPLGGFCDIAGMTKLDEMTDEERPYAMYDKPAHRRIFVMLGGIIMNILLALGILYGVALAWGLPDRSVVFTPTVESTQCAPAKQNADGTLQKCTGDGPAAESGVKTGDTFLSVNGEETEDFQAFTKAIATEAERASDDGK
;
A
#
# COMPACT_ATOMS: atom_id res chain seq x y z
N MET A 1 18.93 15.51 -3.50
CA MET A 1 18.81 15.19 -2.06
C MET A 1 17.40 14.68 -1.70
N ALA A 2 16.32 15.31 -2.10
CA ALA A 2 14.94 14.86 -1.77
C ALA A 2 14.61 13.43 -2.21
N PHE A 3 15.03 13.01 -3.41
CA PHE A 3 14.81 11.65 -3.91
C PHE A 3 15.47 10.57 -3.03
N GLY A 4 16.74 10.78 -2.63
CA GLY A 4 17.47 9.83 -1.78
C GLY A 4 16.84 9.71 -0.39
N LEU A 5 16.37 10.81 0.19
CA LEU A 5 15.64 10.82 1.45
C LEU A 5 14.30 10.06 1.32
N GLY A 6 13.58 10.25 0.23
CA GLY A 6 12.34 9.54 -0.05
C GLY A 6 12.54 8.02 -0.12
N VAL A 7 13.57 7.56 -0.84
CA VAL A 7 13.92 6.13 -0.92
C VAL A 7 14.29 5.56 0.45
N LEU A 8 15.07 6.29 1.25
CA LEU A 8 15.44 5.88 2.61
C LEU A 8 14.20 5.75 3.52
N LEU A 9 13.32 6.75 3.53
CA LEU A 9 12.09 6.72 4.33
C LEU A 9 11.15 5.59 3.90
N PHE A 10 11.03 5.34 2.61
CA PHE A 10 10.25 4.22 2.08
C PHE A 10 10.83 2.86 2.53
N ALA A 11 12.15 2.67 2.43
CA ALA A 11 12.82 1.45 2.88
C ALA A 11 12.66 1.23 4.39
N LEU A 12 12.78 2.29 5.20
CA LEU A 12 12.53 2.24 6.65
C LEU A 12 11.07 1.90 6.97
N GLY A 13 10.12 2.46 6.23
CA GLY A 13 8.69 2.15 6.38
C GLY A 13 8.40 0.68 6.13
N ILE A 14 8.95 0.12 5.04
CA ILE A 14 8.84 -1.32 4.75
C ILE A 14 9.47 -2.16 5.86
N ALA A 15 10.69 -1.84 6.29
CA ALA A 15 11.38 -2.58 7.34
C ALA A 15 10.59 -2.57 8.66
N LEU A 16 10.00 -1.43 9.03
CA LEU A 16 9.14 -1.29 10.20
C LEU A 16 7.86 -2.13 10.07
N SER A 17 7.21 -2.09 8.90
CA SER A 17 6.00 -2.90 8.63
C SER A 17 6.28 -4.39 8.77
N ILE A 18 7.40 -4.86 8.21
CA ILE A 18 7.84 -6.26 8.33
C ILE A 18 8.15 -6.60 9.80
N ALA A 19 8.88 -5.74 10.49
CA ALA A 19 9.20 -5.97 11.91
C ALA A 19 7.94 -6.12 12.76
N LEU A 20 6.94 -5.26 12.56
CA LEU A 20 5.67 -5.33 13.26
C LEU A 20 4.86 -6.59 12.87
N HIS A 21 4.88 -6.98 11.60
CA HIS A 21 4.27 -8.23 11.14
C HIS A 21 4.85 -9.44 11.90
N GLU A 22 6.18 -9.58 11.90
CA GLU A 22 6.86 -10.68 12.62
C GLU A 22 6.65 -10.59 14.13
N ALA A 23 6.55 -9.36 14.69
CA ALA A 23 6.21 -9.17 16.10
C ALA A 23 4.80 -9.68 16.42
N GLY A 24 3.86 -9.61 15.47
CA GLY A 24 2.54 -10.21 15.60
C GLY A 24 2.60 -11.72 15.81
N HIS A 25 3.40 -12.43 15.02
CA HIS A 25 3.64 -13.87 15.19
C HIS A 25 4.31 -14.19 16.54
N LEU A 26 5.33 -13.41 16.91
CA LEU A 26 6.02 -13.54 18.19
C LEU A 26 5.07 -13.41 19.40
N ILE A 27 4.23 -12.37 19.39
CA ILE A 27 3.28 -12.09 20.47
C ILE A 27 2.24 -13.21 20.53
N ALA A 28 1.61 -13.57 19.40
CA ALA A 28 0.61 -14.60 19.32
C ALA A 28 1.14 -15.98 19.74
N ALA A 29 2.39 -16.33 19.36
CA ALA A 29 3.04 -17.57 19.76
C ALA A 29 3.26 -17.62 21.28
N ARG A 30 3.75 -16.54 21.87
CA ARG A 30 3.95 -16.48 23.33
C ARG A 30 2.63 -16.55 24.10
N MET A 31 1.60 -15.83 23.66
CA MET A 31 0.26 -15.91 24.25
C MET A 31 -0.35 -17.30 24.13
N SER A 32 0.02 -18.06 23.09
CA SER A 32 -0.43 -19.42 22.85
C SER A 32 0.40 -20.49 23.58
N GLY A 33 1.41 -20.09 24.37
CA GLY A 33 2.30 -21.00 25.10
C GLY A 33 3.25 -21.76 24.18
N MET A 34 3.68 -21.15 23.10
CA MET A 34 4.71 -21.68 22.19
C MET A 34 6.04 -20.97 22.44
N ARG A 35 7.15 -21.66 22.20
CA ARG A 35 8.50 -21.08 22.37
C ARG A 35 8.98 -20.50 21.06
N VAL A 36 9.33 -19.20 21.07
CA VAL A 36 9.98 -18.53 19.94
C VAL A 36 11.49 -18.57 20.16
N ARG A 37 12.24 -19.15 19.23
CA ARG A 37 13.68 -19.26 19.27
C ARG A 37 14.37 -18.01 18.75
N ARG A 38 13.92 -17.53 17.59
CA ARG A 38 14.56 -16.41 16.89
C ARG A 38 13.51 -15.45 16.33
N TYR A 39 13.81 -14.17 16.45
CA TYR A 39 13.08 -13.08 15.85
C TYR A 39 14.08 -12.16 15.15
N PHE A 40 14.07 -12.17 13.84
CA PHE A 40 15.02 -11.40 13.04
C PHE A 40 14.31 -10.54 12.00
N ILE A 41 14.86 -9.34 11.81
CA ILE A 41 14.47 -8.44 10.72
C ILE A 41 15.57 -8.54 9.66
N GLY A 42 15.18 -8.82 8.40
CA GLY A 42 16.10 -8.96 7.29
C GLY A 42 16.61 -10.39 7.07
N PHE A 43 17.43 -10.53 6.05
CA PHE A 43 18.10 -11.75 5.63
C PHE A 43 19.63 -11.54 5.48
N GLY A 44 20.36 -12.64 5.24
CA GLY A 44 21.82 -12.59 5.03
C GLY A 44 22.61 -12.58 6.36
N PRO A 45 23.82 -12.00 6.38
CA PRO A 45 24.65 -11.98 7.57
C PRO A 45 24.06 -11.14 8.69
N THR A 46 24.23 -11.61 9.92
CA THR A 46 23.74 -10.91 11.11
C THR A 46 24.62 -9.70 11.40
N LEU A 47 24.01 -8.51 11.45
CA LEU A 47 24.68 -7.26 11.83
C LEU A 47 24.75 -7.12 13.35
N PHE A 48 23.65 -7.45 14.01
CA PHE A 48 23.52 -7.35 15.45
C PHE A 48 22.50 -8.37 15.94
N SER A 49 22.78 -9.04 17.06
CA SER A 49 21.81 -9.87 17.79
C SER A 49 22.05 -9.80 19.30
N PHE A 50 20.98 -10.06 20.03
CA PHE A 50 21.02 -10.24 21.48
C PHE A 50 19.99 -11.29 21.90
N ARG A 51 20.23 -11.96 23.01
CA ARG A 51 19.31 -12.96 23.55
C ARG A 51 18.60 -12.42 24.79
N LYS A 52 17.26 -12.57 24.80
CA LYS A 52 16.44 -12.27 25.97
C LYS A 52 15.52 -13.46 26.26
N GLY A 53 15.79 -14.15 27.39
CA GLY A 53 15.14 -15.40 27.72
C GLY A 53 15.47 -16.49 26.70
N HIS A 54 14.46 -17.12 26.13
CA HIS A 54 14.60 -18.18 25.16
C HIS A 54 14.66 -17.70 23.69
N THR A 55 14.54 -16.40 23.46
CA THR A 55 14.45 -15.81 22.11
C THR A 55 15.71 -14.99 21.83
N GLU A 56 16.30 -15.23 20.66
CA GLU A 56 17.33 -14.39 20.07
C GLU A 56 16.67 -13.37 19.13
N TYR A 57 16.98 -12.10 19.34
CA TYR A 57 16.51 -10.97 18.53
C TYR A 57 17.66 -10.44 17.71
N GLY A 58 17.43 -10.10 16.46
CA GLY A 58 18.50 -9.56 15.65
C GLY A 58 18.06 -8.83 14.39
N LEU A 59 19.06 -8.15 13.82
CA LEU A 59 18.99 -7.45 12.56
C LEU A 59 20.00 -8.04 11.60
N LYS A 60 19.58 -8.28 10.37
CA LYS A 60 20.41 -8.79 9.28
C LYS A 60 20.66 -7.72 8.22
N ALA A 61 21.65 -7.94 7.37
CA ALA A 61 22.17 -6.93 6.45
C ALA A 61 21.20 -6.53 5.33
N ILE A 62 20.30 -7.44 4.92
CA ILE A 62 19.38 -7.22 3.80
C ILE A 62 17.97 -7.00 4.37
N PRO A 63 17.43 -5.77 4.40
CA PRO A 63 16.16 -5.43 5.06
C PRO A 63 14.93 -5.81 4.21
N LEU A 64 15.01 -6.89 3.45
CA LEU A 64 13.95 -7.38 2.58
C LEU A 64 13.26 -8.60 3.20
N GLY A 65 12.53 -8.39 4.31
CA GLY A 65 11.83 -9.46 4.99
C GLY A 65 12.19 -9.58 6.47
N GLY A 66 11.74 -10.66 7.09
CA GLY A 66 12.01 -11.04 8.47
C GLY A 66 11.59 -12.47 8.71
N PHE A 67 11.83 -12.98 9.90
CA PHE A 67 11.30 -14.27 10.30
C PHE A 67 11.15 -14.39 11.82
N CYS A 68 10.11 -15.13 12.21
CA CYS A 68 9.85 -15.53 13.56
C CYS A 68 9.93 -17.06 13.63
N ASP A 69 11.01 -17.62 14.19
CA ASP A 69 11.25 -19.05 14.32
C ASP A 69 10.59 -19.57 15.60
N ILE A 70 9.53 -20.36 15.43
CA ILE A 70 8.74 -20.95 16.52
C ILE A 70 9.05 -22.43 16.61
N ALA A 71 9.38 -22.93 17.80
CA ALA A 71 9.69 -24.33 18.03
C ALA A 71 8.54 -25.26 17.59
N GLY A 72 8.85 -26.27 16.81
CA GLY A 72 7.88 -27.28 16.36
C GLY A 72 6.85 -26.73 15.37
N MET A 73 7.23 -25.88 14.43
CA MET A 73 6.34 -25.49 13.33
C MET A 73 5.93 -26.70 12.48
N THR A 74 6.81 -27.65 12.34
CA THR A 74 6.55 -28.95 11.69
C THR A 74 7.04 -30.10 12.55
N LYS A 75 6.55 -31.32 12.29
CA LYS A 75 7.02 -32.53 12.99
C LYS A 75 8.48 -32.95 12.65
N LEU A 76 9.03 -32.35 11.61
CA LEU A 76 10.42 -32.58 11.17
C LEU A 76 11.42 -31.62 11.83
N ASP A 77 10.91 -30.68 12.65
CA ASP A 77 11.73 -29.69 13.32
C ASP A 77 12.54 -30.35 14.44
N GLU A 78 13.88 -30.19 14.41
CA GLU A 78 14.77 -30.65 15.46
C GLU A 78 14.59 -29.79 16.72
N MET A 79 14.23 -30.44 17.82
CA MET A 79 13.95 -29.77 19.08
C MET A 79 14.71 -30.39 20.22
N THR A 80 15.11 -29.55 21.16
CA THR A 80 15.61 -30.01 22.46
C THR A 80 14.48 -30.56 23.33
N ASP A 81 14.82 -31.41 24.32
CA ASP A 81 13.82 -31.92 25.26
C ASP A 81 13.09 -30.83 26.04
N GLU A 82 13.75 -29.68 26.24
CA GLU A 82 13.17 -28.50 26.87
C GLU A 82 12.17 -27.75 25.97
N GLU A 83 12.27 -27.89 24.66
CA GLU A 83 11.38 -27.21 23.68
C GLU A 83 10.13 -28.02 23.39
N ARG A 84 10.21 -29.36 23.49
CA ARG A 84 9.10 -30.28 23.16
C ARG A 84 7.75 -29.90 23.77
N PRO A 85 7.64 -29.52 25.07
CA PRO A 85 6.34 -29.12 25.67
C PRO A 85 5.73 -27.86 25.04
N TYR A 86 6.54 -27.08 24.33
CA TYR A 86 6.14 -25.80 23.71
C TYR A 86 5.99 -25.88 22.19
N ALA A 87 6.07 -27.09 21.62
CA ALA A 87 5.98 -27.29 20.18
C ALA A 87 4.66 -26.82 19.60
N MET A 88 4.70 -26.10 18.47
CA MET A 88 3.54 -25.56 17.81
C MET A 88 2.59 -26.66 17.31
N TYR A 89 3.13 -27.76 16.75
CA TYR A 89 2.32 -28.86 16.20
C TYR A 89 1.47 -29.59 17.25
N ASP A 90 1.88 -29.57 18.52
CA ASP A 90 1.12 -30.20 19.64
C ASP A 90 0.04 -29.27 20.20
N LYS A 91 0.00 -28.00 19.79
CA LYS A 91 -1.02 -27.08 20.26
C LYS A 91 -2.34 -27.23 19.49
N PRO A 92 -3.49 -26.96 20.13
CA PRO A 92 -4.79 -26.99 19.48
C PRO A 92 -4.84 -26.12 18.22
N ALA A 93 -5.62 -26.51 17.23
CA ALA A 93 -5.71 -25.85 15.92
C ALA A 93 -5.99 -24.34 16.03
N HIS A 94 -6.91 -23.93 16.91
CA HIS A 94 -7.22 -22.51 17.10
C HIS A 94 -6.03 -21.65 17.54
N ARG A 95 -5.14 -22.20 18.39
CA ARG A 95 -3.91 -21.50 18.81
C ARG A 95 -2.91 -21.39 17.66
N ARG A 96 -2.77 -22.43 16.85
CA ARG A 96 -1.94 -22.40 15.64
C ARG A 96 -2.43 -21.39 14.63
N ILE A 97 -3.76 -21.35 14.39
CA ILE A 97 -4.40 -20.37 13.51
C ILE A 97 -4.19 -18.95 14.04
N PHE A 98 -4.35 -18.73 15.35
CA PHE A 98 -4.12 -17.42 15.97
C PHE A 98 -2.68 -16.94 15.75
N VAL A 99 -1.69 -17.82 15.87
CA VAL A 99 -0.29 -17.48 15.57
C VAL A 99 -0.10 -17.14 14.10
N MET A 100 -0.68 -17.91 13.18
CA MET A 100 -0.59 -17.64 11.74
C MET A 100 -1.26 -16.30 11.35
N LEU A 101 -2.33 -15.93 12.02
CA LEU A 101 -3.00 -14.64 11.82
C LEU A 101 -2.30 -13.47 12.51
N GLY A 102 -1.37 -13.73 13.45
CA GLY A 102 -0.73 -12.72 14.27
C GLY A 102 -0.08 -11.58 13.46
N GLY A 103 0.63 -11.92 12.39
CA GLY A 103 1.24 -10.93 11.51
C GLY A 103 0.19 -10.07 10.77
N ILE A 104 -0.87 -10.70 10.27
CA ILE A 104 -1.96 -10.01 9.56
C ILE A 104 -2.68 -9.05 10.51
N ILE A 105 -2.99 -9.50 11.73
CA ILE A 105 -3.63 -8.66 12.76
C ILE A 105 -2.76 -7.43 13.05
N MET A 106 -1.45 -7.61 13.19
CA MET A 106 -0.54 -6.50 13.44
C MET A 106 -0.51 -5.50 12.29
N ASN A 107 -0.55 -5.96 11.04
CA ASN A 107 -0.63 -5.07 9.86
C ASN A 107 -1.95 -4.29 9.82
N ILE A 108 -3.07 -4.91 10.19
CA ILE A 108 -4.37 -4.22 10.29
C ILE A 108 -4.31 -3.15 11.38
N LEU A 109 -3.75 -3.46 12.56
CA LEU A 109 -3.59 -2.49 13.63
C LEU A 109 -2.68 -1.32 13.23
N LEU A 110 -1.59 -1.61 12.50
CA LEU A 110 -0.71 -0.58 11.95
C LEU A 110 -1.45 0.33 10.96
N ALA A 111 -2.20 -0.26 10.03
CA ALA A 111 -3.00 0.50 9.05
C ALA A 111 -4.05 1.39 9.73
N LEU A 112 -4.78 0.85 10.70
CA LEU A 112 -5.75 1.63 11.48
C LEU A 112 -5.08 2.75 12.28
N GLY A 113 -3.90 2.48 12.87
CA GLY A 113 -3.13 3.48 13.59
C GLY A 113 -2.66 4.63 12.69
N ILE A 114 -2.19 4.31 11.49
CA ILE A 114 -1.78 5.32 10.50
C ILE A 114 -2.99 6.14 10.04
N LEU A 115 -4.11 5.48 9.67
CA LEU A 115 -5.33 6.17 9.24
C LEU A 115 -5.87 7.09 10.34
N TYR A 116 -5.86 6.62 11.58
CA TYR A 116 -6.27 7.43 12.72
C TYR A 116 -5.35 8.64 12.92
N GLY A 117 -4.03 8.44 12.82
CA GLY A 117 -3.06 9.53 12.90
C GLY A 117 -3.23 10.57 11.79
N VAL A 118 -3.48 10.11 10.55
CA VAL A 118 -3.78 11.00 9.40
C VAL A 118 -5.07 11.76 9.65
N ALA A 119 -6.13 11.08 10.11
CA ALA A 119 -7.41 11.72 10.41
C ALA A 119 -7.31 12.79 11.50
N LEU A 120 -6.46 12.58 12.50
CA LEU A 120 -6.21 13.58 13.55
C LEU A 120 -5.38 14.78 13.05
N ALA A 121 -4.42 14.54 12.14
CA ALA A 121 -3.51 15.58 11.66
C ALA A 121 -4.13 16.46 10.57
N TRP A 122 -4.89 15.87 9.66
CA TRP A 122 -5.45 16.54 8.46
C TRP A 122 -6.97 16.54 8.40
N GLY A 123 -7.65 15.87 9.32
CA GLY A 123 -9.09 15.67 9.30
C GLY A 123 -9.51 14.52 8.37
N LEU A 124 -10.81 14.25 8.35
CA LEU A 124 -11.40 13.29 7.42
C LEU A 124 -11.80 14.01 6.13
N PRO A 125 -11.70 13.33 4.97
CA PRO A 125 -12.20 13.89 3.72
C PRO A 125 -13.70 14.23 3.84
N ASP A 126 -14.05 15.47 3.55
CA ASP A 126 -15.45 15.89 3.52
C ASP A 126 -16.10 15.32 2.26
N ARG A 127 -17.03 14.38 2.46
CA ARG A 127 -17.80 13.78 1.37
C ARG A 127 -18.90 14.67 0.82
N SER A 128 -19.20 15.79 1.49
CA SER A 128 -20.19 16.75 1.03
C SER A 128 -19.60 17.74 0.01
N VAL A 129 -18.28 17.76 -0.14
CA VAL A 129 -17.62 18.61 -1.15
C VAL A 129 -17.90 18.03 -2.53
N VAL A 130 -18.70 18.75 -3.28
CA VAL A 130 -18.94 18.51 -4.70
C VAL A 130 -17.74 19.05 -5.47
N PHE A 131 -16.99 18.18 -6.13
CA PHE A 131 -15.87 18.59 -6.98
C PHE A 131 -16.41 19.10 -8.31
N THR A 132 -16.50 20.41 -8.45
CA THR A 132 -16.88 21.03 -9.72
C THR A 132 -15.79 20.81 -10.77
N PRO A 133 -16.15 20.54 -12.04
CA PRO A 133 -15.20 20.32 -13.13
C PRO A 133 -14.52 21.64 -13.54
N THR A 134 -13.41 21.98 -12.86
CA THR A 134 -12.65 23.20 -13.09
C THR A 134 -11.35 22.88 -13.84
N VAL A 135 -11.01 23.70 -14.81
CA VAL A 135 -9.80 23.57 -15.62
C VAL A 135 -8.57 24.02 -14.84
N GLU A 136 -7.68 23.11 -14.54
CA GLU A 136 -6.39 23.43 -13.91
C GLU A 136 -5.36 23.92 -14.94
N SER A 137 -5.26 23.23 -16.07
CA SER A 137 -4.37 23.61 -17.17
C SER A 137 -4.85 22.99 -18.49
N THR A 138 -4.54 23.64 -19.60
CA THR A 138 -4.71 23.09 -20.95
C THR A 138 -3.36 22.61 -21.46
N GLN A 139 -3.36 21.46 -22.13
CA GLN A 139 -2.15 20.87 -22.70
C GLN A 139 -2.41 20.44 -24.14
N CYS A 140 -1.36 20.46 -24.93
CA CYS A 140 -1.38 19.92 -26.27
C CYS A 140 -1.75 18.44 -26.27
N ALA A 141 -2.74 18.05 -27.06
CA ALA A 141 -3.16 16.67 -27.26
C ALA A 141 -2.58 16.14 -28.59
N PRO A 142 -1.70 15.14 -28.59
CA PRO A 142 -1.15 14.60 -29.84
C PRO A 142 -2.24 13.87 -30.61
N ALA A 143 -2.40 14.23 -31.90
CA ALA A 143 -3.45 13.68 -32.75
C ALA A 143 -3.20 12.22 -33.17
N LYS A 144 -1.98 11.72 -33.04
CA LYS A 144 -1.60 10.37 -33.47
C LYS A 144 -0.64 9.70 -32.50
N GLN A 145 -0.77 8.39 -32.39
CA GLN A 145 0.15 7.52 -31.70
C GLN A 145 1.16 6.93 -32.71
N ASN A 146 2.42 6.80 -32.30
CA ASN A 146 3.44 6.13 -33.09
C ASN A 146 3.20 4.61 -33.11
N ALA A 147 3.82 3.91 -34.04
CA ALA A 147 3.70 2.46 -34.18
C ALA A 147 4.23 1.67 -32.95
N ASP A 148 5.08 2.28 -32.14
CA ASP A 148 5.63 1.75 -30.88
C ASP A 148 4.75 2.02 -29.66
N GLY A 149 3.58 2.64 -29.84
CA GLY A 149 2.66 2.99 -28.77
C GLY A 149 2.97 4.31 -28.06
N THR A 150 4.04 5.02 -28.42
CA THR A 150 4.34 6.34 -27.86
C THR A 150 3.51 7.43 -28.52
N LEU A 151 3.14 8.46 -27.74
CA LEU A 151 2.44 9.62 -28.28
C LEU A 151 3.39 10.50 -29.07
N GLN A 152 2.93 11.03 -30.21
CA GLN A 152 3.73 12.01 -30.96
C GLN A 152 3.96 13.25 -30.13
N LYS A 153 5.16 13.84 -30.26
CA LYS A 153 5.43 15.14 -29.64
C LYS A 153 4.51 16.19 -30.27
N CYS A 154 3.75 16.86 -29.45
CA CYS A 154 3.00 18.01 -29.89
C CYS A 154 3.54 19.29 -29.26
N THR A 155 3.33 20.42 -29.94
CA THR A 155 3.73 21.76 -29.53
C THR A 155 2.53 22.68 -29.69
N GLY A 156 2.32 23.58 -28.73
CA GLY A 156 1.20 24.51 -28.71
C GLY A 156 0.27 24.27 -27.55
N ASP A 157 -0.79 25.06 -27.45
CA ASP A 157 -1.70 25.09 -26.30
C ASP A 157 -2.81 24.05 -26.36
N GLY A 158 -2.97 23.37 -27.50
CA GLY A 158 -3.94 22.31 -27.71
C GLY A 158 -5.37 22.79 -28.02
N PRO A 159 -6.23 21.85 -28.47
CA PRO A 159 -7.57 22.17 -29.00
C PRO A 159 -8.47 22.87 -27.99
N ALA A 160 -8.36 22.56 -26.70
CA ALA A 160 -9.15 23.20 -25.66
C ALA A 160 -8.80 24.68 -25.52
N ALA A 161 -7.51 25.02 -25.50
CA ALA A 161 -7.06 26.41 -25.42
C ALA A 161 -7.38 27.18 -26.72
N GLU A 162 -7.25 26.55 -27.88
CA GLU A 162 -7.64 27.13 -29.20
C GLU A 162 -9.15 27.42 -29.25
N SER A 163 -9.95 26.61 -28.54
CA SER A 163 -11.40 26.83 -28.36
C SER A 163 -11.76 27.89 -27.32
N GLY A 164 -10.74 28.50 -26.68
CA GLY A 164 -10.91 29.56 -25.70
C GLY A 164 -11.04 29.12 -24.25
N VAL A 165 -10.87 27.81 -23.95
CA VAL A 165 -10.88 27.30 -22.55
C VAL A 165 -9.64 27.78 -21.82
N LYS A 166 -9.82 28.34 -20.62
CA LYS A 166 -8.76 28.91 -19.79
C LYS A 166 -8.67 28.22 -18.43
N THR A 167 -7.50 28.28 -17.83
CA THR A 167 -7.30 27.90 -16.43
C THR A 167 -8.27 28.67 -15.52
N GLY A 168 -8.96 27.95 -14.64
CA GLY A 168 -9.98 28.48 -13.75
C GLY A 168 -11.41 28.41 -14.29
N ASP A 169 -11.62 28.11 -15.57
CA ASP A 169 -12.95 27.91 -16.12
C ASP A 169 -13.62 26.70 -15.48
N THR A 170 -14.91 26.77 -15.24
CA THR A 170 -15.73 25.68 -14.72
C THR A 170 -16.75 25.26 -15.76
N PHE A 171 -16.84 23.98 -16.05
CA PHE A 171 -17.86 23.44 -16.94
C PHE A 171 -19.18 23.30 -16.19
N LEU A 172 -20.21 23.97 -16.67
CA LEU A 172 -21.56 23.94 -16.09
C LEU A 172 -22.47 22.93 -16.80
N SER A 173 -22.25 22.71 -18.09
CA SER A 173 -23.03 21.78 -18.88
C SER A 173 -22.24 21.26 -20.07
N VAL A 174 -22.62 20.08 -20.58
CA VAL A 174 -22.15 19.49 -21.83
C VAL A 174 -23.36 19.26 -22.73
N ASN A 175 -23.40 19.92 -23.90
CA ASN A 175 -24.50 19.85 -24.86
C ASN A 175 -25.89 20.11 -24.23
N GLY A 176 -25.95 20.96 -23.22
CA GLY A 176 -27.19 21.34 -22.52
C GLY A 176 -27.58 20.42 -21.35
N GLU A 177 -26.82 19.37 -21.07
CA GLU A 177 -26.93 18.52 -19.88
C GLU A 177 -26.09 19.16 -18.77
N GLU A 178 -26.71 19.52 -17.65
CA GLU A 178 -26.02 20.13 -16.50
C GLU A 178 -25.06 19.13 -15.84
N THR A 179 -23.86 19.61 -15.50
CA THR A 179 -22.82 18.82 -14.86
C THR A 179 -22.54 19.37 -13.47
N GLU A 180 -23.24 18.84 -12.45
CA GLU A 180 -23.12 19.33 -11.07
C GLU A 180 -21.77 18.96 -10.45
N ASP A 181 -21.17 17.84 -10.86
CA ASP A 181 -19.92 17.34 -10.33
C ASP A 181 -19.00 16.79 -11.45
N PHE A 182 -17.75 16.46 -11.05
CA PHE A 182 -16.75 15.92 -11.96
C PHE A 182 -17.14 14.54 -12.54
N GLN A 183 -17.95 13.73 -11.84
CA GLN A 183 -18.42 12.44 -12.35
C GLN A 183 -19.49 12.61 -13.42
N ALA A 184 -20.45 13.53 -13.20
CA ALA A 184 -21.46 13.87 -14.20
C ALA A 184 -20.79 14.45 -15.47
N PHE A 185 -19.79 15.33 -15.29
CA PHE A 185 -19.02 15.89 -16.42
C PHE A 185 -18.29 14.80 -17.22
N THR A 186 -17.53 13.91 -16.57
CA THR A 186 -16.78 12.86 -17.26
C THR A 186 -17.70 11.88 -17.98
N LYS A 187 -18.86 11.56 -17.39
CA LYS A 187 -19.88 10.71 -18.02
C LYS A 187 -20.49 11.37 -19.25
N ALA A 188 -20.84 12.65 -19.17
CA ALA A 188 -21.40 13.40 -20.28
C ALA A 188 -20.40 13.47 -21.46
N ILE A 189 -19.13 13.79 -21.18
CA ILE A 189 -18.06 13.80 -22.21
C ILE A 189 -17.89 12.40 -22.86
N ALA A 190 -17.87 11.32 -22.07
CA ALA A 190 -17.73 9.97 -22.58
C ALA A 190 -18.90 9.61 -23.52
N THR A 191 -20.13 9.94 -23.13
CA THR A 191 -21.32 9.70 -23.95
C THR A 191 -21.28 10.46 -25.27
N GLU A 192 -20.84 11.72 -25.26
CA GLU A 192 -20.70 12.52 -26.49
C GLU A 192 -19.55 12.02 -27.39
N ALA A 193 -18.46 11.54 -26.79
CA ALA A 193 -17.37 10.94 -27.57
C ALA A 193 -17.81 9.64 -28.28
N GLU A 194 -18.64 8.82 -27.63
CA GLU A 194 -19.22 7.61 -28.26
C GLU A 194 -20.16 7.99 -29.42
N ARG A 195 -21.05 8.99 -29.23
CA ARG A 195 -21.93 9.49 -30.30
C ARG A 195 -21.14 10.01 -31.49
N ALA A 196 -20.13 10.84 -31.25
CA ALA A 196 -19.27 11.37 -32.33
C ALA A 196 -18.50 10.28 -33.06
N SER A 197 -18.16 9.17 -32.39
CA SER A 197 -17.53 8.00 -33.03
C SER A 197 -18.51 7.23 -33.95
N ASP A 198 -19.78 7.12 -33.56
CA ASP A 198 -20.81 6.41 -34.36
C ASP A 198 -21.26 7.23 -35.55
N ASP A 199 -21.35 8.55 -35.43
CA ASP A 199 -21.73 9.46 -36.53
C ASP A 199 -20.60 9.62 -37.59
N GLY A 200 -19.36 9.28 -37.24
CA GLY A 200 -18.17 9.38 -38.09
C GLY A 200 -17.92 8.15 -38.98
N LYS A 201 -18.85 7.19 -39.07
CA LYS A 201 -18.79 6.01 -39.98
C LYS A 201 -19.59 6.27 -41.28
#